data_4a0afb3eeb3b681f240e9219ccc0f7a1
#
_entry.id   4a0afb3eeb3b681f240e9219ccc0f7a1
#
_cell.length_a   1.000
_cell.length_b   1.000
_cell.length_c   1.000
_cell.angle_alpha   90.00
_cell.angle_beta   90.00
_cell.angle_gamma   90.00
#
_symmetry.space_group_name_H-M   'P 1'
#
loop_
_entity.id
_entity.type
_entity.pdbx_description
1 polymer ?
#
loop_
_entity_poly.entity_id
_entity_poly.type
_entity_poly.pdbx_seq_one_letter_code
_entity_poly.pdbx_strand_id
1 'polypeptide(L)'
;CEQYGCGTYSAEWVQLYLSKDYLRIDPVIQGCYQNFHPVDWKRLDWSGRAARAFLCDAVAHGVGNQGYSVPLRGPNGQFALFTVSHDCTDEEWSDFTESHRTQLILIAHYFNHKALALEPGRTPGAAQPLSPREIDAISLLAMGYSRAQAAQTLSISETTLRAYVESARLKLGAINPLHAVARALSRGLIIIT
;
A
#
# COMPACT_ATOMS: atom_id res chain seq x y z
N CYS A 1 -3.39 -3.32 -10.69
CA CYS A 1 -3.89 -2.67 -9.46
C CYS A 1 -4.68 -1.45 -9.90
N GLU A 2 -5.97 -1.42 -9.62
CA GLU A 2 -6.75 -0.20 -9.85
C GLU A 2 -6.31 0.83 -8.80
N GLN A 3 -5.91 2.00 -9.28
CA GLN A 3 -5.58 3.14 -8.45
C GLN A 3 -6.77 4.09 -8.46
N TYR A 4 -7.20 4.45 -7.28
CA TYR A 4 -8.23 5.47 -7.11
C TYR A 4 -7.59 6.67 -6.42
N GLY A 5 -7.83 7.85 -6.97
CA GLY A 5 -7.35 9.09 -6.40
C GLY A 5 -8.41 10.16 -6.55
N CYS A 6 -8.51 11.01 -5.56
CA CYS A 6 -9.25 12.26 -5.65
C CYS A 6 -8.37 13.38 -5.13
N GLY A 7 -8.46 14.55 -5.72
CA GLY A 7 -7.61 15.68 -5.33
C GLY A 7 -7.95 16.94 -6.09
N THR A 8 -7.19 17.97 -5.79
CA THR A 8 -7.32 19.29 -6.39
C THR A 8 -6.32 19.53 -7.54
N TYR A 9 -5.53 18.52 -7.88
CA TYR A 9 -4.61 18.61 -9.02
C TYR A 9 -5.34 18.81 -10.35
N SER A 10 -4.71 19.52 -11.27
CA SER A 10 -5.27 19.71 -12.61
C SER A 10 -5.43 18.37 -13.35
N ALA A 11 -6.45 18.29 -14.22
CA ALA A 11 -6.63 17.09 -15.04
C ALA A 11 -5.42 16.84 -15.96
N GLU A 12 -4.75 17.89 -16.41
CA GLU A 12 -3.54 17.82 -17.23
C GLU A 12 -2.40 17.15 -16.49
N TRP A 13 -2.19 17.52 -15.20
CA TRP A 13 -1.19 16.89 -14.37
C TRP A 13 -1.49 15.41 -14.16
N VAL A 14 -2.73 15.06 -13.83
CA VAL A 14 -3.12 13.66 -13.62
C VAL A 14 -2.89 12.82 -14.88
N GLN A 15 -3.26 13.34 -16.06
CA GLN A 15 -3.01 12.65 -17.33
C GLN A 15 -1.52 12.49 -17.62
N LEU A 16 -0.71 13.52 -17.38
CA LEU A 16 0.72 13.46 -17.56
C LEU A 16 1.36 12.43 -16.62
N TYR A 17 0.98 12.45 -15.34
CA TYR A 17 1.46 11.52 -14.31
C TYR A 17 1.22 10.06 -14.71
N LEU A 18 0.02 9.75 -15.19
CA LEU A 18 -0.35 8.41 -15.65
C LEU A 18 0.35 8.03 -16.96
N SER A 19 0.41 8.93 -17.93
CA SER A 19 1.01 8.65 -19.25
C SER A 19 2.51 8.39 -19.18
N LYS A 20 3.22 9.04 -18.26
CA LYS A 20 4.64 8.85 -18.03
C LYS A 20 4.99 7.77 -17.00
N ASP A 21 3.98 7.07 -16.45
CA ASP A 21 4.12 6.05 -15.40
C ASP A 21 4.98 6.55 -14.22
N TYR A 22 4.74 7.80 -13.81
CA TYR A 22 5.51 8.47 -12.76
C TYR A 22 5.43 7.76 -11.42
N LEU A 23 4.39 6.97 -11.18
CA LEU A 23 4.25 6.16 -9.97
C LEU A 23 5.50 5.33 -9.65
N ARG A 24 6.22 4.86 -10.67
CA ARG A 24 7.40 4.00 -10.49
C ARG A 24 8.64 4.75 -10.03
N ILE A 25 8.70 6.05 -10.33
CA ILE A 25 9.89 6.87 -10.08
C ILE A 25 9.64 7.99 -9.07
N ASP A 26 8.40 8.15 -8.61
CA ASP A 26 8.00 9.19 -7.67
C ASP A 26 8.65 8.95 -6.29
N PRO A 27 9.58 9.83 -5.86
CA PRO A 27 10.23 9.69 -4.56
C PRO A 27 9.27 9.77 -3.39
N VAL A 28 8.12 10.45 -3.55
CA VAL A 28 7.08 10.58 -2.51
C VAL A 28 6.45 9.22 -2.24
N ILE A 29 6.08 8.50 -3.30
CA ILE A 29 5.53 7.15 -3.19
C ILE A 29 6.55 6.22 -2.53
N GLN A 30 7.80 6.22 -3.03
CA GLN A 30 8.86 5.36 -2.50
C GLN A 30 9.16 5.68 -1.02
N GLY A 31 9.29 6.96 -0.68
CA GLY A 31 9.51 7.41 0.69
C GLY A 31 8.38 7.01 1.63
N CYS A 32 7.15 7.13 1.19
CA CYS A 32 5.98 6.74 1.98
C CYS A 32 5.84 5.21 2.12
N TYR A 33 6.32 4.42 1.16
CA TYR A 33 6.38 2.96 1.32
C TYR A 33 7.36 2.52 2.40
N GLN A 34 8.44 3.27 2.59
CA GLN A 34 9.49 2.95 3.56
C GLN A 34 9.22 3.50 4.96
N ASN A 35 8.28 4.43 5.10
CA ASN A 35 8.00 5.12 6.35
C ASN A 35 6.55 4.91 6.83
N PHE A 36 6.37 4.96 8.14
CA PHE A 36 5.05 5.03 8.80
C PHE A 36 4.69 6.46 9.22
N HIS A 37 5.71 7.31 9.35
CA HIS A 37 5.53 8.73 9.70
C HIS A 37 5.28 9.56 8.45
N PRO A 38 4.63 10.71 8.60
CA PRO A 38 4.51 11.66 7.51
C PRO A 38 5.86 12.01 6.90
N VAL A 39 5.87 12.20 5.60
CA VAL A 39 7.05 12.47 4.79
C VAL A 39 6.98 13.90 4.27
N ASP A 40 7.94 14.71 4.68
CA ASP A 40 8.19 16.00 4.07
C ASP A 40 9.00 15.81 2.78
N TRP A 41 8.52 16.37 1.68
CA TRP A 41 9.14 16.20 0.36
C TRP A 41 10.56 16.74 0.30
N LYS A 42 10.90 17.74 1.09
CA LYS A 42 12.28 18.29 1.18
C LYS A 42 13.30 17.29 1.72
N ARG A 43 12.85 16.27 2.44
CA ARG A 43 13.71 15.23 3.01
C ARG A 43 13.90 14.01 2.11
N LEU A 44 13.27 14.00 0.94
CA LEU A 44 13.38 12.94 -0.04
C LEU A 44 14.61 13.13 -0.92
N ASP A 45 15.08 12.06 -1.51
CA ASP A 45 16.18 12.10 -2.47
C ASP A 45 15.68 12.50 -3.87
N TRP A 46 15.96 13.75 -4.23
CA TRP A 46 15.68 14.32 -5.55
C TRP A 46 16.92 14.35 -6.45
N SER A 47 18.04 13.71 -6.08
CA SER A 47 19.31 13.78 -6.80
C SER A 47 19.27 13.05 -8.15
N GLY A 48 18.41 12.04 -8.28
CA GLY A 48 18.26 11.26 -9.50
C GLY A 48 17.77 12.09 -10.70
N ARG A 49 18.27 11.80 -11.90
CA ARG A 49 17.85 12.51 -13.12
C ARG A 49 16.33 12.38 -13.36
N ALA A 50 15.78 11.20 -13.15
CA ALA A 50 14.35 10.94 -13.33
C ALA A 50 13.50 11.70 -12.29
N ALA A 51 13.94 11.71 -11.02
CA ALA A 51 13.26 12.42 -9.94
C ALA A 51 13.25 13.94 -10.19
N ARG A 52 14.37 14.50 -10.64
CA ARG A 52 14.42 15.93 -10.99
C ARG A 52 13.50 16.29 -12.16
N ALA A 53 13.47 15.46 -13.20
CA ALA A 53 12.57 15.69 -14.34
C ALA A 53 11.12 15.62 -13.91
N PHE A 54 10.76 14.65 -13.08
CA PHE A 54 9.43 14.54 -12.46
C PHE A 54 9.08 15.78 -11.64
N LEU A 55 9.99 16.26 -10.77
CA LEU A 55 9.75 17.46 -9.96
C LEU A 55 9.54 18.71 -10.82
N CYS A 56 10.34 18.88 -11.89
CA CYS A 56 10.16 19.99 -12.84
C CYS A 56 8.79 19.96 -13.49
N ASP A 57 8.32 18.80 -13.93
CA ASP A 57 7.00 18.64 -14.54
C ASP A 57 5.90 18.91 -13.49
N ALA A 58 6.04 18.44 -12.26
CA ALA A 58 5.09 18.64 -11.19
C ALA A 58 4.91 20.15 -10.86
N VAL A 59 6.01 20.85 -10.69
CA VAL A 59 6.00 22.30 -10.42
C VAL A 59 5.40 23.07 -11.61
N ALA A 60 5.77 22.72 -12.84
CA ALA A 60 5.21 23.36 -14.04
C ALA A 60 3.69 23.18 -14.18
N HIS A 61 3.12 22.14 -13.59
CA HIS A 61 1.68 21.86 -13.58
C HIS A 61 0.98 22.27 -12.27
N GLY A 62 1.60 23.10 -11.46
CA GLY A 62 0.98 23.70 -10.28
C GLY A 62 0.85 22.78 -9.05
N VAL A 63 1.66 21.71 -9.00
CA VAL A 63 1.69 20.85 -7.80
C VAL A 63 2.30 21.58 -6.60
N GLY A 64 3.14 22.58 -6.84
CA GLY A 64 3.86 23.32 -5.81
C GLY A 64 5.28 22.81 -5.57
N ASN A 65 6.06 23.60 -4.85
CA ASN A 65 7.45 23.32 -4.50
C ASN A 65 7.60 22.68 -3.11
N GLN A 66 6.52 22.64 -2.35
CA GLN A 66 6.43 22.07 -0.99
C GLN A 66 5.40 20.95 -0.97
N GLY A 67 5.64 19.93 -0.14
CA GLY A 67 4.66 18.87 0.04
C GLY A 67 4.88 18.05 1.31
N TYR A 68 3.78 17.57 1.86
CA TYR A 68 3.74 16.74 3.05
C TYR A 68 2.77 15.59 2.84
N SER A 69 3.27 14.38 2.88
CA SER A 69 2.50 13.17 2.60
C SER A 69 2.39 12.29 3.83
N VAL A 70 1.17 11.89 4.15
CA VAL A 70 0.86 10.98 5.25
C VAL A 70 0.61 9.60 4.65
N PRO A 71 1.49 8.62 4.90
CA PRO A 71 1.27 7.24 4.47
C PRO A 71 0.20 6.59 5.33
N LEU A 72 -0.73 5.90 4.69
CA LEU A 72 -1.85 5.23 5.33
C LEU A 72 -1.80 3.75 5.01
N ARG A 73 -1.91 2.93 6.04
CA ARG A 73 -1.98 1.47 5.92
C ARG A 73 -3.38 1.04 6.30
N GLY A 74 -4.04 0.37 5.38
CA GLY A 74 -5.37 -0.15 5.60
C GLY A 74 -5.39 -1.67 5.73
N PRO A 75 -6.56 -2.25 6.04
CA PRO A 75 -6.74 -3.70 6.04
C PRO A 75 -6.46 -4.28 4.65
N ASN A 76 -6.08 -5.55 4.61
CA ASN A 76 -5.80 -6.29 3.36
C ASN A 76 -4.61 -5.76 2.55
N GLY A 77 -3.62 -5.16 3.21
CA GLY A 77 -2.44 -4.61 2.54
C GLY A 77 -2.74 -3.34 1.72
N GLN A 78 -3.83 -2.68 1.99
CA GLN A 78 -4.12 -1.39 1.36
C GLN A 78 -3.07 -0.36 1.74
N PHE A 79 -2.62 0.36 0.74
CA PHE A 79 -1.73 1.49 0.86
C PHE A 79 -2.39 2.71 0.24
N ALA A 80 -2.45 3.80 0.97
CA ALA A 80 -2.95 5.07 0.50
C ALA A 80 -2.03 6.20 0.97
N LEU A 81 -2.09 7.32 0.29
CA LEU A 81 -1.41 8.54 0.65
C LEU A 81 -2.43 9.66 0.75
N PHE A 82 -2.31 10.45 1.80
CA PHE A 82 -2.91 11.76 1.87
C PHE A 82 -1.80 12.79 1.72
N THR A 83 -1.91 13.66 0.73
CA THR A 83 -0.88 14.64 0.41
C THR A 83 -1.46 16.04 0.43
N VAL A 84 -0.75 16.96 1.05
CA VAL A 84 -0.93 18.40 0.90
C VAL A 84 0.31 18.98 0.26
N SER A 85 0.12 19.91 -0.67
CA SER A 85 1.21 20.60 -1.36
C SER A 85 0.87 22.07 -1.56
N HIS A 86 1.89 22.91 -1.62
CA HIS A 86 1.73 24.34 -1.82
C HIS A 86 2.97 24.96 -2.47
N ASP A 87 2.80 26.13 -3.03
CA ASP A 87 3.91 26.93 -3.52
C ASP A 87 4.15 28.09 -2.55
N CYS A 88 5.18 27.95 -1.71
CA CYS A 88 5.53 28.94 -0.68
C CYS A 88 7.00 28.80 -0.27
N THR A 89 7.46 29.69 0.59
CA THR A 89 8.82 29.64 1.14
C THR A 89 9.00 28.47 2.11
N ASP A 90 10.23 28.10 2.37
CA ASP A 90 10.58 27.02 3.30
C ASP A 90 10.16 27.36 4.74
N GLU A 91 10.23 28.64 5.12
CA GLU A 91 9.82 29.13 6.44
C GLU A 91 8.32 29.01 6.65
N GLU A 92 7.52 29.55 5.71
CA GLU A 92 6.06 29.43 5.73
C GLU A 92 5.59 27.98 5.77
N TRP A 93 6.29 27.10 5.02
CA TRP A 93 5.95 25.68 4.99
C TRP A 93 6.28 24.98 6.31
N SER A 94 7.43 25.29 6.92
CA SER A 94 7.82 24.74 8.22
C SER A 94 6.81 25.13 9.29
N ASP A 95 6.46 26.40 9.38
CA ASP A 95 5.47 26.93 10.34
C ASP A 95 4.11 26.26 10.16
N PHE A 96 3.66 26.10 8.91
CA PHE A 96 2.41 25.43 8.60
C PHE A 96 2.43 23.95 9.04
N THR A 97 3.47 23.22 8.67
CA THR A 97 3.54 21.78 8.97
C THR A 97 3.73 21.51 10.46
N GLU A 98 4.50 22.33 11.18
CA GLU A 98 4.63 22.21 12.63
C GLU A 98 3.32 22.48 13.35
N SER A 99 2.62 23.54 12.95
CA SER A 99 1.34 23.94 13.58
C SER A 99 0.20 22.96 13.29
N HIS A 100 0.21 22.29 12.12
CA HIS A 100 -0.94 21.48 11.66
C HIS A 100 -0.65 19.97 11.56
N ARG A 101 0.54 19.53 11.96
CA ARG A 101 0.96 18.12 11.83
C ARG A 101 -0.08 17.12 12.35
N THR A 102 -0.57 17.35 13.55
CA THR A 102 -1.56 16.45 14.18
C THR A 102 -2.88 16.45 13.42
N GLN A 103 -3.35 17.63 13.01
CA GLN A 103 -4.59 17.76 12.23
C GLN A 103 -4.48 17.08 10.87
N LEU A 104 -3.35 17.23 10.17
CA LEU A 104 -3.11 16.60 8.87
C LEU A 104 -3.14 15.07 8.98
N ILE A 105 -2.55 14.50 10.03
CA ILE A 105 -2.59 13.05 10.29
C ILE A 105 -4.04 12.60 10.54
N LEU A 106 -4.78 13.30 11.40
CA LEU A 106 -6.18 12.95 11.72
C LEU A 106 -7.08 13.05 10.48
N ILE A 107 -6.94 14.11 9.70
CA ILE A 107 -7.68 14.32 8.45
C ILE A 107 -7.36 13.19 7.47
N ALA A 108 -6.10 12.82 7.31
CA ALA A 108 -5.67 11.75 6.44
C ALA A 108 -6.37 10.42 6.78
N HIS A 109 -6.37 10.06 8.05
CA HIS A 109 -7.06 8.84 8.51
C HIS A 109 -8.58 8.92 8.32
N TYR A 110 -9.19 10.07 8.58
CA TYR A 110 -10.63 10.27 8.38
C TYR A 110 -11.02 10.13 6.90
N PHE A 111 -10.28 10.78 5.99
CA PHE A 111 -10.52 10.65 4.56
C PHE A 111 -10.34 9.22 4.06
N ASN A 112 -9.28 8.54 4.50
CA ASN A 112 -9.07 7.15 4.13
C ASN A 112 -10.22 6.25 4.61
N HIS A 113 -10.66 6.43 5.86
CA HIS A 113 -11.80 5.69 6.40
C HIS A 113 -13.07 5.95 5.57
N LYS A 114 -13.35 7.19 5.21
CA LYS A 114 -14.51 7.54 4.37
C LYS A 114 -14.40 6.98 2.97
N ALA A 115 -13.23 7.06 2.33
CA ALA A 115 -13.00 6.50 1.00
C ALA A 115 -13.25 4.99 0.99
N LEU A 116 -12.78 4.27 2.01
CA LEU A 116 -13.01 2.84 2.16
C LEU A 116 -14.49 2.49 2.37
N ALA A 117 -15.24 3.34 3.07
CA ALA A 117 -16.66 3.12 3.31
C ALA A 117 -17.53 3.38 2.07
N LEU A 118 -17.09 4.26 1.17
CA LEU A 118 -17.82 4.63 -0.05
C LEU A 118 -17.57 3.69 -1.23
N GLU A 119 -16.56 2.83 -1.16
CA GLU A 119 -16.23 1.85 -2.21
C GLU A 119 -16.63 0.42 -1.79
N PRO A 120 -17.87 -0.03 -2.09
CA PRO A 120 -18.40 -1.32 -1.61
C PRO A 120 -17.64 -2.55 -2.11
N GLY A 121 -16.76 -2.44 -3.10
CA GLY A 121 -15.96 -3.54 -3.65
C GLY A 121 -14.62 -3.76 -2.95
N ARG A 122 -14.19 -2.85 -2.08
CA ARG A 122 -12.93 -2.92 -1.34
C ARG A 122 -13.03 -3.60 0.02
N THR A 123 -14.23 -3.66 0.59
CA THR A 123 -14.48 -4.54 1.73
C THR A 123 -14.37 -5.97 1.23
N PRO A 124 -13.55 -6.83 1.83
CA PRO A 124 -13.52 -8.23 1.43
C PRO A 124 -14.96 -8.75 1.54
N GLY A 125 -15.56 -9.08 0.40
CA GLY A 125 -16.79 -9.88 0.43
C GLY A 125 -16.54 -11.03 1.39
N ALA A 126 -17.56 -11.49 2.10
CA ALA A 126 -17.49 -12.54 3.11
C ALA A 126 -16.75 -13.78 2.56
N ALA A 127 -15.43 -13.68 2.49
CA ALA A 127 -14.58 -14.80 2.13
C ALA A 127 -14.78 -15.83 3.23
N GLN A 128 -15.07 -17.07 2.84
CA GLN A 128 -15.15 -18.14 3.82
C GLN A 128 -13.89 -18.13 4.68
N PRO A 129 -14.00 -18.13 6.01
CA PRO A 129 -12.83 -18.10 6.87
C PRO A 129 -11.97 -19.34 6.64
N LEU A 130 -10.66 -19.15 6.67
CA LEU A 130 -9.74 -20.27 6.65
C LEU A 130 -9.89 -21.07 7.93
N SER A 131 -9.85 -22.38 7.82
CA SER A 131 -9.75 -23.26 8.99
C SER A 131 -8.35 -23.15 9.62
N PRO A 132 -8.16 -23.51 10.91
CA PRO A 132 -6.84 -23.52 11.52
C PRO A 132 -5.80 -24.31 10.73
N ARG A 133 -6.15 -25.47 10.19
CA ARG A 133 -5.25 -26.30 9.38
C ARG A 133 -4.87 -25.68 8.03
N GLU A 134 -5.77 -24.93 7.44
CA GLU A 134 -5.50 -24.17 6.22
C GLU A 134 -4.55 -22.98 6.51
N ILE A 135 -4.74 -22.33 7.66
CA ILE A 135 -3.83 -21.27 8.13
C ILE A 135 -2.43 -21.85 8.37
N ASP A 136 -2.33 -22.97 9.12
CA ASP A 136 -1.05 -23.62 9.39
C ASP A 136 -0.34 -23.98 8.08
N ALA A 137 -1.04 -24.60 7.13
CA ALA A 137 -0.48 -25.01 5.85
C ALA A 137 0.05 -23.83 5.02
N ILE A 138 -0.73 -22.74 4.93
CA ILE A 138 -0.32 -21.53 4.18
C ILE A 138 0.81 -20.80 4.90
N SER A 139 0.82 -20.78 6.25
CA SER A 139 1.88 -20.14 7.03
C SER A 139 3.24 -20.83 6.82
N LEU A 140 3.29 -22.16 6.85
CA LEU A 140 4.52 -22.90 6.60
C LEU A 140 5.06 -22.65 5.18
N LEU A 141 4.18 -22.61 4.18
CA LEU A 141 4.59 -22.25 2.82
C LEU A 141 5.11 -20.81 2.73
N ALA A 142 4.48 -19.88 3.47
CA ALA A 142 4.90 -18.47 3.54
C ALA A 142 6.29 -18.33 4.18
N MET A 143 6.63 -19.18 5.15
CA MET A 143 7.95 -19.25 5.78
C MET A 143 9.01 -19.97 4.91
N GLY A 144 8.65 -20.40 3.70
CA GLY A 144 9.59 -21.03 2.76
C GLY A 144 9.74 -22.53 2.90
N TYR A 145 8.93 -23.21 3.72
CA TYR A 145 8.95 -24.67 3.80
C TYR A 145 8.51 -25.29 2.49
N SER A 146 9.19 -26.34 2.07
CA SER A 146 8.71 -27.20 0.99
C SER A 146 7.45 -27.97 1.45
N ARG A 147 6.67 -28.49 0.50
CA ARG A 147 5.47 -29.27 0.84
C ARG A 147 5.79 -30.48 1.71
N ALA A 148 6.87 -31.18 1.44
CA ALA A 148 7.29 -32.31 2.26
C ALA A 148 7.61 -31.89 3.70
N GLN A 149 8.38 -30.82 3.88
CA GLN A 149 8.72 -30.29 5.19
C GLN A 149 7.48 -29.79 5.95
N ALA A 150 6.59 -29.06 5.28
CA ALA A 150 5.34 -28.59 5.87
C ALA A 150 4.43 -29.75 6.32
N ALA A 151 4.29 -30.78 5.50
CA ALA A 151 3.53 -31.98 5.83
C ALA A 151 4.14 -32.71 7.05
N GLN A 152 5.45 -32.83 7.09
CA GLN A 152 6.17 -33.42 8.22
C GLN A 152 5.96 -32.61 9.50
N THR A 153 6.08 -31.29 9.43
CA THR A 153 5.87 -30.36 10.57
C THR A 153 4.46 -30.49 11.15
N LEU A 154 3.44 -30.63 10.27
CA LEU A 154 2.05 -30.79 10.69
C LEU A 154 1.67 -32.24 11.03
N SER A 155 2.59 -33.19 10.90
CA SER A 155 2.36 -34.62 11.11
C SER A 155 1.20 -35.17 10.24
N ILE A 156 1.16 -34.79 8.95
CA ILE A 156 0.17 -35.20 7.97
C ILE A 156 0.85 -35.70 6.68
N SER A 157 0.08 -36.34 5.79
CA SER A 157 0.58 -36.68 4.47
C SER A 157 0.70 -35.43 3.56
N GLU A 158 1.60 -35.47 2.57
CA GLU A 158 1.69 -34.41 1.55
C GLU A 158 0.38 -34.25 0.76
N THR A 159 -0.36 -35.36 0.56
CA THR A 159 -1.69 -35.32 -0.09
C THR A 159 -2.68 -34.49 0.77
N THR A 160 -2.67 -34.68 2.09
CA THR A 160 -3.52 -33.92 3.01
C THR A 160 -3.11 -32.45 3.04
N LEU A 161 -1.80 -32.15 3.08
CA LEU A 161 -1.32 -30.78 2.99
C LEU A 161 -1.77 -30.09 1.70
N ARG A 162 -1.66 -30.80 0.56
CA ARG A 162 -2.12 -30.30 -0.74
C ARG A 162 -3.61 -29.95 -0.71
N ALA A 163 -4.42 -30.78 -0.07
CA ALA A 163 -5.85 -30.52 0.07
C ALA A 163 -6.13 -29.25 0.88
N TYR A 164 -5.41 -29.02 1.99
CA TYR A 164 -5.54 -27.80 2.79
C TYR A 164 -5.10 -26.56 2.01
N VAL A 165 -3.97 -26.63 1.30
CA VAL A 165 -3.47 -25.52 0.47
C VAL A 165 -4.46 -25.19 -0.65
N GLU A 166 -5.03 -26.20 -1.30
CA GLU A 166 -5.99 -26.01 -2.38
C GLU A 166 -7.32 -25.45 -1.86
N SER A 167 -7.81 -25.92 -0.72
CA SER A 167 -8.99 -25.37 -0.08
C SER A 167 -8.78 -23.89 0.32
N ALA A 168 -7.63 -23.59 0.93
CA ALA A 168 -7.28 -22.20 1.26
C ALA A 168 -7.20 -21.33 0.01
N ARG A 169 -6.59 -21.82 -1.07
CA ARG A 169 -6.51 -21.13 -2.37
C ARG A 169 -7.89 -20.73 -2.89
N LEU A 170 -8.84 -21.67 -2.87
CA LEU A 170 -10.21 -21.44 -3.33
C LEU A 170 -10.92 -20.40 -2.46
N LYS A 171 -10.86 -20.55 -1.13
CA LYS A 171 -11.46 -19.60 -0.16
C LYS A 171 -10.88 -18.19 -0.29
N LEU A 172 -9.60 -18.10 -0.58
CA LEU A 172 -8.91 -16.82 -0.81
C LEU A 172 -9.19 -16.23 -2.21
N GLY A 173 -9.81 -16.98 -3.12
CA GLY A 173 -9.98 -16.60 -4.52
C GLY A 173 -8.65 -16.43 -5.25
N ALA A 174 -7.65 -17.25 -4.90
CA ALA A 174 -6.32 -17.17 -5.47
C ALA A 174 -6.16 -18.09 -6.70
N ILE A 175 -5.33 -17.68 -7.65
CA ILE A 175 -5.11 -18.41 -8.92
C ILE A 175 -4.21 -19.63 -8.70
N ASN A 176 -3.23 -19.50 -7.79
CA ASN A 176 -2.26 -20.54 -7.46
C ASN A 176 -1.84 -20.44 -5.98
N PRO A 177 -1.10 -21.41 -5.43
CA PRO A 177 -0.65 -21.40 -4.04
C PRO A 177 0.18 -20.18 -3.65
N LEU A 178 1.06 -19.69 -4.53
CA LEU A 178 1.85 -18.49 -4.27
C LEU A 178 0.95 -17.25 -4.13
N HIS A 179 -0.05 -17.14 -5.00
CA HIS A 179 -1.05 -16.06 -4.89
C HIS A 179 -1.90 -16.22 -3.62
N ALA A 180 -2.17 -17.45 -3.17
CA ALA A 180 -2.87 -17.69 -1.91
C ALA A 180 -2.06 -17.19 -0.71
N VAL A 181 -0.76 -17.47 -0.67
CA VAL A 181 0.16 -16.94 0.35
C VAL A 181 0.17 -15.41 0.34
N ALA A 182 0.35 -14.80 -0.84
CA ALA A 182 0.36 -13.34 -0.96
C ALA A 182 -0.96 -12.71 -0.45
N ARG A 183 -2.12 -13.30 -0.80
CA ARG A 183 -3.44 -12.82 -0.34
C ARG A 183 -3.65 -13.05 1.16
N ALA A 184 -3.15 -14.14 1.72
CA ALA A 184 -3.24 -14.40 3.15
C ALA A 184 -2.41 -13.40 3.96
N LEU A 185 -1.19 -13.09 3.52
CA LEU A 185 -0.34 -12.07 4.10
C LEU A 185 -0.97 -10.67 4.00
N SER A 186 -1.41 -10.29 2.80
CA SER A 186 -2.00 -8.96 2.58
C SER A 186 -3.28 -8.72 3.39
N ARG A 187 -4.02 -9.78 3.70
CA ARG A 187 -5.24 -9.73 4.53
C ARG A 187 -4.96 -9.88 6.03
N GLY A 188 -3.71 -10.05 6.44
CA GLY A 188 -3.35 -10.27 7.85
C GLY A 188 -3.88 -11.58 8.43
N LEU A 189 -4.19 -12.58 7.58
CA LEU A 189 -4.65 -13.90 8.02
C LEU A 189 -3.50 -14.77 8.51
N ILE A 190 -2.29 -14.49 8.06
CA ILE A 190 -1.03 -15.11 8.50
C ILE A 190 0.01 -14.01 8.74
N ILE A 191 0.91 -14.28 9.66
CA ILE A 191 2.06 -13.43 9.99
C ILE A 191 3.31 -14.29 9.88
N ILE A 192 4.34 -13.78 9.22
CA ILE A 192 5.66 -14.40 9.17
C ILE A 192 6.50 -13.75 10.27
N THR A 193 7.02 -14.55 11.16
CA THR A 193 7.95 -14.14 12.21
C THR A 193 9.36 -14.67 11.93
#